data_2709405f63039b27ea162eea4e28ac63
#
_entry.id   2709405f63039b27ea162eea4e28ac63
#
_cell.length_a   1.000
_cell.length_b   1.000
_cell.length_c   1.000
_cell.angle_alpha   90.00
_cell.angle_beta   90.00
_cell.angle_gamma   90.00
#
_symmetry.space_group_name_H-M   'P 1'
#
loop_
_entity.id
_entity.type
_entity.pdbx_description
1 polymer ?
#
loop_
_entity_poly.entity_id
_entity_poly.type
_entity_poly.pdbx_seq_one_letter_code
_entity_poly.pdbx_strand_id
1 'polypeptide(L)'
;MNAMGDSVQQWLCVTGLAFLAVVTFGSTAIAAEKFQKLSGAQIRARLAGMEFTDNVHWRDLYQRNGTVTSTSMGRKRTGKWRIDKDQLCIEFETEPVPQCYEVWLSGKEVELRREGLLPLQGVLEPQAARN
;
A
#
# COMPACT_ATOMS: atom_id res chain seq x y z
N MET A 1 -63.87 -69.40 7.65
CA MET A 1 -64.55 -68.33 8.29
C MET A 1 -63.61 -67.34 8.77
N ASN A 2 -63.66 -66.21 8.23
CA ASN A 2 -63.10 -64.92 8.66
C ASN A 2 -61.60 -64.86 8.98
N ALA A 3 -60.86 -64.75 7.90
CA ALA A 3 -59.59 -64.10 8.00
C ALA A 3 -59.73 -62.60 7.89
N MET A 4 -59.67 -61.91 8.97
CA MET A 4 -59.56 -60.46 8.95
C MET A 4 -58.08 -60.11 8.80
N GLY A 5 -57.78 -59.69 7.59
CA GLY A 5 -56.45 -59.16 7.33
C GLY A 5 -56.37 -57.74 7.84
N ASP A 6 -55.63 -57.56 8.92
CA ASP A 6 -55.28 -56.22 9.36
C ASP A 6 -54.18 -55.72 8.51
N SER A 7 -54.53 -54.83 7.58
CA SER A 7 -53.56 -54.04 6.87
C SER A 7 -53.05 -52.95 7.81
N VAL A 8 -51.96 -53.24 8.44
CA VAL A 8 -51.21 -52.18 9.15
C VAL A 8 -50.57 -51.31 8.10
N GLN A 9 -51.25 -50.20 7.84
CA GLN A 9 -50.73 -49.15 6.97
C GLN A 9 -49.60 -48.41 7.72
N GLN A 10 -48.39 -48.82 7.43
CA GLN A 10 -47.25 -48.11 7.95
C GLN A 10 -47.14 -46.77 7.25
N TRP A 11 -47.47 -45.74 7.98
CA TRP A 11 -47.19 -44.36 7.59
C TRP A 11 -45.68 -44.13 7.74
N LEU A 12 -44.93 -44.20 6.62
CA LEU A 12 -43.60 -43.71 6.56
C LEU A 12 -43.63 -42.19 6.61
N CYS A 13 -43.41 -41.64 7.78
CA CYS A 13 -43.08 -40.24 7.92
C CYS A 13 -41.68 -40.00 7.33
N VAL A 14 -41.66 -39.59 6.08
CA VAL A 14 -40.45 -39.05 5.47
C VAL A 14 -40.26 -37.66 6.03
N THR A 15 -39.55 -37.55 7.13
CA THR A 15 -39.05 -36.26 7.61
C THR A 15 -37.94 -35.83 6.67
N GLY A 16 -38.32 -35.02 5.70
CA GLY A 16 -37.35 -34.33 4.85
C GLY A 16 -36.56 -33.34 5.70
N LEU A 17 -35.30 -33.70 6.03
CA LEU A 17 -34.33 -32.76 6.55
C LEU A 17 -33.95 -31.82 5.40
N ALA A 18 -34.56 -30.65 5.38
CA ALA A 18 -34.14 -29.55 4.56
C ALA A 18 -32.80 -29.05 5.13
N PHE A 19 -31.68 -29.45 4.53
CA PHE A 19 -30.40 -28.85 4.77
C PHE A 19 -30.44 -27.43 4.20
N LEU A 20 -30.68 -26.44 5.06
CA LEU A 20 -30.41 -25.05 4.77
C LEU A 20 -28.87 -24.89 4.72
N ALA A 21 -28.32 -24.92 3.53
CA ALA A 21 -26.95 -24.51 3.30
C ALA A 21 -26.87 -23.00 3.55
N VAL A 22 -26.43 -22.62 4.75
CA VAL A 22 -26.07 -21.24 5.06
C VAL A 22 -24.78 -20.93 4.32
N VAL A 23 -24.89 -20.31 3.15
CA VAL A 23 -23.76 -19.76 2.44
C VAL A 23 -23.33 -18.53 3.22
N THR A 24 -22.37 -18.68 4.12
CA THR A 24 -21.69 -17.55 4.75
C THR A 24 -20.81 -16.92 3.68
N PHE A 25 -21.28 -15.82 3.10
CA PHE A 25 -20.42 -14.92 2.36
C PHE A 25 -19.42 -14.35 3.35
N GLY A 26 -18.26 -14.97 3.43
CA GLY A 26 -17.13 -14.42 4.15
C GLY A 26 -16.76 -13.11 3.46
N SER A 27 -17.18 -11.99 4.04
CA SER A 27 -16.64 -10.69 3.66
C SER A 27 -15.15 -10.72 3.99
N THR A 28 -14.31 -10.94 2.99
CA THR A 28 -12.88 -10.66 3.13
C THR A 28 -12.77 -9.15 3.29
N ALA A 29 -12.79 -8.68 4.53
CA ALA A 29 -12.36 -7.33 4.83
C ALA A 29 -10.89 -7.25 4.38
N ILE A 30 -10.64 -6.62 3.24
CA ILE A 30 -9.29 -6.22 2.84
C ILE A 30 -8.91 -5.19 3.88
N ALA A 31 -8.12 -5.62 4.89
CA ALA A 31 -7.54 -4.70 5.84
C ALA A 31 -6.67 -3.74 5.02
N ALA A 32 -7.02 -2.44 5.02
CA ALA A 32 -6.19 -1.43 4.43
C ALA A 32 -4.79 -1.57 5.02
N GLU A 33 -3.79 -1.79 4.18
CA GLU A 33 -2.41 -1.91 4.65
C GLU A 33 -2.06 -0.64 5.43
N LYS A 34 -1.67 -0.85 6.67
CA LYS A 34 -1.35 0.26 7.56
C LYS A 34 0.03 0.81 7.23
N PHE A 35 0.12 2.11 7.01
CA PHE A 35 1.40 2.78 6.85
C PHE A 35 2.28 2.62 8.09
N GLN A 36 3.56 2.30 7.86
CA GLN A 36 4.57 2.17 8.90
C GLN A 36 5.67 3.20 8.70
N LYS A 37 6.05 3.87 9.78
CA LYS A 37 7.17 4.80 9.77
C LYS A 37 8.48 4.05 9.59
N LEU A 38 9.31 4.51 8.66
CA LEU A 38 10.62 3.96 8.41
C LEU A 38 11.69 4.61 9.30
N SER A 39 12.65 3.80 9.74
CA SER A 39 13.91 4.29 10.32
C SER A 39 14.81 4.88 9.24
N GLY A 40 15.84 5.65 9.63
CA GLY A 40 16.78 6.23 8.68
C GLY A 40 17.48 5.19 7.81
N ALA A 41 17.88 4.05 8.38
CA ALA A 41 18.47 2.94 7.62
C ALA A 41 17.49 2.34 6.61
N GLN A 42 16.22 2.19 6.99
CA GLN A 42 15.17 1.70 6.11
C GLN A 42 14.85 2.70 4.99
N ILE A 43 14.81 3.99 5.28
CA ILE A 43 14.62 5.04 4.27
C ILE A 43 15.71 4.94 3.21
N ARG A 44 16.97 4.87 3.61
CA ARG A 44 18.10 4.74 2.70
C ARG A 44 18.01 3.47 1.85
N ALA A 45 17.71 2.35 2.47
CA ALA A 45 17.61 1.07 1.77
C ALA A 45 16.47 1.05 0.75
N ARG A 46 15.36 1.75 1.02
CA ARG A 46 14.18 1.76 0.16
C ARG A 46 14.25 2.80 -0.95
N LEU A 47 14.80 3.99 -0.67
CA LEU A 47 14.81 5.10 -1.61
C LEU A 47 16.02 5.10 -2.55
N ALA A 48 17.19 4.64 -2.10
CA ALA A 48 18.40 4.72 -2.91
C ALA A 48 18.28 3.96 -4.23
N GLY A 49 18.37 4.66 -5.35
CA GLY A 49 18.20 4.13 -6.69
C GLY A 49 16.76 3.98 -7.14
N MET A 50 15.80 4.45 -6.35
CA MET A 50 14.38 4.36 -6.64
C MET A 50 13.80 5.69 -7.08
N GLU A 51 12.68 5.61 -7.78
CA GLU A 51 11.88 6.75 -8.20
C GLU A 51 10.61 6.82 -7.35
N PHE A 52 10.36 7.98 -6.76
CA PHE A 52 9.15 8.29 -6.03
C PHE A 52 8.27 9.18 -6.90
N THR A 53 7.04 8.78 -7.19
CA THR A 53 6.21 9.42 -8.21
C THR A 53 4.72 9.24 -7.95
N ASP A 54 3.91 10.16 -8.46
CA ASP A 54 2.46 9.98 -8.59
C ASP A 54 2.07 9.36 -9.95
N ASN A 55 3.06 9.01 -10.78
CA ASN A 55 2.92 8.47 -12.14
C ASN A 55 2.31 9.43 -13.18
N VAL A 56 1.93 10.63 -12.81
CA VAL A 56 1.24 11.57 -13.69
C VAL A 56 1.96 12.91 -13.78
N HIS A 57 2.18 13.57 -12.66
CA HIS A 57 2.60 14.97 -12.64
C HIS A 57 4.04 15.17 -12.24
N TRP A 58 4.58 14.30 -11.38
CA TRP A 58 5.92 14.49 -10.86
C TRP A 58 6.62 13.15 -10.58
N ARG A 59 7.96 13.23 -10.53
CA ARG A 59 8.84 12.14 -10.15
C ARG A 59 10.13 12.67 -9.54
N ASP A 60 10.54 12.02 -8.48
CA ASP A 60 11.79 12.31 -7.77
C ASP A 60 12.68 11.06 -7.79
N LEU A 61 13.82 11.15 -8.44
CA LEU A 61 14.81 10.08 -8.49
C LEU A 61 15.87 10.28 -7.42
N TYR A 62 15.93 9.37 -6.46
CA TYR A 62 16.92 9.36 -5.39
C TYR A 62 18.12 8.52 -5.79
N GLN A 63 19.17 9.15 -6.24
CA GLN A 63 20.38 8.45 -6.65
C GLN A 63 21.19 7.99 -5.42
N ARG A 64 21.90 6.88 -5.57
CA ARG A 64 22.72 6.31 -4.48
C ARG A 64 23.84 7.23 -4.01
N ASN A 65 24.30 8.13 -4.87
CA ASN A 65 25.35 9.10 -4.56
C ASN A 65 24.88 10.31 -3.72
N GLY A 66 23.59 10.35 -3.34
CA GLY A 66 23.02 11.47 -2.60
C GLY A 66 22.44 12.59 -3.44
N THR A 67 22.40 12.44 -4.76
CA THR A 67 21.73 13.38 -5.66
C THR A 67 20.25 13.03 -5.79
N VAL A 68 19.39 14.03 -5.79
CA VAL A 68 17.99 13.88 -6.15
C VAL A 68 17.70 14.69 -7.40
N THR A 69 17.00 14.09 -8.34
CA THR A 69 16.49 14.77 -9.53
C THR A 69 14.97 14.76 -9.48
N SER A 70 14.39 15.95 -9.39
CA SER A 70 12.95 16.15 -9.38
C SER A 70 12.47 16.65 -10.74
N THR A 71 11.46 16.01 -11.27
CA THR A 71 10.80 16.46 -12.51
C THR A 71 9.32 16.66 -12.21
N SER A 72 8.83 17.88 -12.43
CA SER A 72 7.43 18.21 -12.20
C SER A 72 6.94 19.14 -13.31
N MET A 73 5.83 18.77 -13.93
CA MET A 73 5.21 19.57 -15.01
C MET A 73 6.21 19.92 -16.12
N GLY A 74 7.08 18.99 -16.48
CA GLY A 74 8.12 19.17 -17.50
C GLY A 74 9.35 19.97 -17.05
N ARG A 75 9.37 20.46 -15.82
CA ARG A 75 10.52 21.17 -15.24
C ARG A 75 11.38 20.22 -14.41
N LYS A 76 12.68 20.27 -14.66
CA LYS A 76 13.67 19.46 -13.95
C LYS A 76 14.47 20.35 -13.01
N ARG A 77 14.67 19.86 -11.78
CA ARG A 77 15.58 20.49 -10.82
C ARG A 77 16.41 19.40 -10.13
N THR A 78 17.61 19.76 -9.75
CA THR A 78 18.57 18.86 -9.09
C THR A 78 18.85 19.37 -7.68
N GLY A 79 19.05 18.43 -6.78
CA GLY A 79 19.36 18.73 -5.40
C GLY A 79 20.13 17.58 -4.75
N LYS A 80 20.19 17.63 -3.44
CA LYS A 80 20.81 16.63 -2.58
C LYS A 80 19.81 16.05 -1.63
N TRP A 81 19.95 14.78 -1.31
CA TRP A 81 19.19 14.11 -0.27
C TRP A 81 20.09 13.41 0.73
N ARG A 82 19.69 13.40 1.97
CA ARG A 82 20.36 12.73 3.06
C ARG A 82 19.39 12.26 4.11
N ILE A 83 19.84 11.38 4.98
CA ILE A 83 19.10 10.93 6.15
C ILE A 83 19.63 11.67 7.37
N ASP A 84 18.73 12.24 8.14
CA ASP A 84 19.02 12.90 9.40
C ASP A 84 17.93 12.54 10.42
N LYS A 85 18.32 11.91 11.53
CA LYS A 85 17.42 11.53 12.64
C LYS A 85 16.13 10.85 12.18
N ASP A 86 16.26 9.79 11.40
CA ASP A 86 15.13 9.04 10.83
C ASP A 86 14.21 9.87 9.94
N GLN A 87 14.74 10.91 9.33
CA GLN A 87 14.05 11.74 8.35
C GLN A 87 14.80 11.79 7.02
N LEU A 88 14.05 11.88 5.95
CA LEU A 88 14.55 12.21 4.62
C LEU A 88 14.64 13.73 4.49
N CYS A 89 15.85 14.24 4.32
CA CYS A 89 16.08 15.67 4.11
C CYS A 89 16.50 15.93 2.67
N ILE A 90 15.79 16.85 2.03
CA ILE A 90 16.00 17.23 0.62
C ILE A 90 16.34 18.70 0.56
N GLU A 91 17.34 19.03 -0.22
CA GLU A 91 17.81 20.40 -0.46
C GLU A 91 18.00 20.61 -1.96
N PHE A 92 17.21 21.51 -2.54
CA PHE A 92 17.36 21.90 -3.94
C PHE A 92 18.23 23.17 -4.05
N GLU A 93 18.94 23.32 -5.16
CA GLU A 93 19.77 24.50 -5.42
C GLU A 93 18.98 25.81 -5.39
N THR A 94 17.71 25.76 -5.77
CA THR A 94 16.79 26.90 -5.76
C THR A 94 16.16 27.17 -4.42
N GLU A 95 16.25 26.22 -3.48
CA GLU A 95 15.67 26.29 -2.16
C GLU A 95 16.71 25.83 -1.14
N PRO A 96 17.60 26.73 -0.67
CA PRO A 96 18.76 26.35 0.13
C PRO A 96 18.44 25.87 1.55
N VAL A 97 17.17 25.95 1.99
CA VAL A 97 16.75 25.44 3.28
C VAL A 97 16.33 23.99 3.12
N PRO A 98 16.98 23.03 3.80
CA PRO A 98 16.62 21.63 3.73
C PRO A 98 15.20 21.40 4.21
N GLN A 99 14.45 20.59 3.48
CA GLN A 99 13.13 20.13 3.88
C GLN A 99 13.21 18.68 4.33
N CYS A 100 12.87 18.42 5.59
CA CYS A 100 12.97 17.10 6.19
C CYS A 100 11.58 16.50 6.42
N TYR A 101 11.44 15.22 6.07
CA TYR A 101 10.18 14.48 6.12
C TYR A 101 10.35 13.16 6.85
N GLU A 102 9.34 12.78 7.61
CA GLU A 102 9.15 11.39 7.99
C GLU A 102 8.68 10.61 6.75
N VAL A 103 9.18 9.39 6.60
CA VAL A 103 8.81 8.49 5.50
C VAL A 103 7.96 7.35 6.05
N TRP A 104 6.78 7.22 5.53
CA TRP A 104 5.83 6.18 5.87
C TRP A 104 5.56 5.30 4.65
N LEU A 105 5.56 3.99 4.84
CA LEU A 105 5.44 3.00 3.76
C LEU A 105 4.32 2.02 4.03
N SER A 106 3.54 1.73 2.98
CA SER A 106 2.57 0.64 2.92
C SER A 106 2.68 -0.03 1.54
N GLY A 107 3.27 -1.22 1.48
CA GLY A 107 3.58 -1.88 0.20
C GLY A 107 4.52 -1.04 -0.66
N LYS A 108 4.03 -0.54 -1.79
CA LYS A 108 4.75 0.40 -2.67
C LYS A 108 4.38 1.87 -2.41
N GLU A 109 3.29 2.09 -1.68
CA GLU A 109 2.81 3.43 -1.38
C GLU A 109 3.68 4.10 -0.32
N VAL A 110 4.05 5.33 -0.58
CA VAL A 110 4.87 6.15 0.31
C VAL A 110 4.16 7.44 0.61
N GLU A 111 4.22 7.84 1.85
CA GLU A 111 3.85 9.17 2.31
C GLU A 111 5.06 9.86 2.92
N LEU A 112 5.36 11.04 2.42
CA LEU A 112 6.28 11.97 3.07
C LEU A 112 5.46 12.89 3.96
N ARG A 113 5.68 12.81 5.26
CA ARG A 113 4.95 13.58 6.27
C ARG A 113 5.83 14.63 6.92
N ARG A 114 5.29 15.81 7.05
CA ARG A 114 5.92 16.93 7.74
C ARG A 114 4.87 17.67 8.55
N GLU A 115 5.22 18.08 9.76
CA GLU A 115 4.30 18.78 10.63
C GLU A 115 3.74 20.04 9.98
N GLY A 116 2.43 20.24 10.11
CA GLY A 116 1.73 21.40 9.55
C GLY A 116 1.43 21.34 8.05
N LEU A 117 1.81 20.26 7.35
CA LEU A 117 1.56 20.11 5.93
C LEU A 117 0.77 18.81 5.64
N LEU A 118 0.04 18.83 4.53
CA LEU A 118 -0.57 17.59 4.02
C LEU A 118 0.52 16.63 3.56
N PRO A 119 0.34 15.31 3.79
CA PRO A 119 1.27 14.32 3.30
C PRO A 119 1.42 14.36 1.78
N LEU A 120 2.66 14.26 1.29
CA LEU A 120 2.92 14.00 -0.12
C LEU A 120 2.86 12.50 -0.36
N GLN A 121 1.93 12.07 -1.19
CA GLN A 121 1.69 10.66 -1.49
C GLN A 121 2.17 10.29 -2.88
N GLY A 122 2.72 9.09 -2.99
CA GLY A 122 3.16 8.52 -4.25
C GLY A 122 3.53 7.05 -4.08
N VAL A 123 4.13 6.50 -5.11
CA VAL A 123 4.62 5.12 -5.14
C VAL A 123 6.12 5.08 -5.38
N LEU A 124 6.79 4.07 -4.83
CA LEU A 124 8.19 3.77 -5.14
C LEU A 124 8.24 2.78 -6.29
N GLU A 125 8.98 3.14 -7.30
CA GLU A 125 9.25 2.29 -8.46
C GLU A 125 10.74 2.22 -8.75
N PRO A 126 11.24 1.10 -9.31
CA PRO A 126 12.58 1.07 -9.86
C PRO A 126 12.72 2.14 -10.93
N GLN A 127 13.89 2.76 -10.99
CA GLN A 127 14.18 3.68 -12.09
C GLN A 127 13.93 2.98 -13.42
N ALA A 128 13.12 3.58 -14.28
CA ALA A 128 12.88 3.06 -15.62
C ALA A 128 14.22 2.99 -16.37
N ALA A 129 14.54 1.82 -16.95
CA ALA A 129 15.68 1.69 -17.81
C ALA A 129 15.52 2.67 -18.99
N ARG A 130 16.43 3.63 -19.09
CA ARG A 130 16.48 4.51 -20.27
C ARG A 130 17.07 3.69 -21.40
N ASN A 131 16.23 3.34 -22.32
CA ASN A 131 16.65 2.82 -23.62
C ASN A 131 17.16 3.97 -24.50
#